data_1f655836d658d5f7d194c485c2832082
#
_entry.id   1f655836d658d5f7d194c485c2832082
#
_cell.length_a   1.000
_cell.length_b   1.000
_cell.length_c   1.000
_cell.angle_alpha   90.00
_cell.angle_beta   90.00
_cell.angle_gamma   90.00
#
_symmetry.space_group_name_H-M   'P 1'
#
loop_
_entity.id
_entity.type
_entity.pdbx_description
1 polymer ?
#
loop_
_entity_poly.entity_id
_entity_poly.type
_entity_poly.pdbx_seq_one_letter_code
_entity_poly.pdbx_strand_id
1 'polypeptide(L)'
;MTLSDLSIERPVLTWMMILALIVFGLLGYNRLGVDQFPNMEFPVLSVTSLLDDATPEGIEEDVTDVLEEGFNTIAGVRKISSTSFRGASMIQVEFELGTDLDVAAQEVRDKVAQARFELPAEVEPPMVNTFNPNDQPVLWIPLKTNKSSVATMEVVKRQINPRFETIQGVAGVAIFGGLERNIRIWLDGDA
;
A
#
# COMPACT_ATOMS: atom_id res chain seq x y z
N MET A 1 38.40 43.45 6.49
CA MET A 1 38.92 42.18 7.06
C MET A 1 38.15 41.03 6.43
N THR A 2 38.81 40.26 5.65
CA THR A 2 38.22 39.04 5.06
C THR A 2 38.39 37.88 6.05
N LEU A 3 37.58 36.85 5.92
CA LEU A 3 37.71 35.58 6.70
C LEU A 3 39.12 34.99 6.59
N SER A 4 39.77 35.22 5.45
CA SER A 4 41.15 34.79 5.18
C SER A 4 42.15 35.51 6.06
N ASP A 5 42.03 36.83 6.21
CA ASP A 5 42.92 37.65 7.04
C ASP A 5 42.83 37.22 8.51
N LEU A 6 41.61 36.98 8.99
CA LEU A 6 41.34 36.52 10.36
C LEU A 6 41.92 35.12 10.63
N SER A 7 41.90 34.25 9.61
CA SER A 7 42.46 32.89 9.72
C SER A 7 43.98 32.87 9.83
N ILE A 8 44.66 33.81 9.20
CA ILE A 8 46.13 33.93 9.25
C ILE A 8 46.58 34.55 10.56
N GLU A 9 45.86 35.58 11.04
CA GLU A 9 46.20 36.25 12.29
C GLU A 9 45.89 35.44 13.55
N ARG A 10 44.92 34.54 13.51
CA ARG A 10 44.49 33.76 14.66
C ARG A 10 44.36 32.27 14.35
N PRO A 11 45.46 31.52 14.30
CA PRO A 11 45.49 30.12 13.92
C PRO A 11 44.65 29.20 14.84
N VAL A 12 44.57 29.52 16.13
CA VAL A 12 43.76 28.77 17.12
C VAL A 12 42.28 28.86 16.78
N LEU A 13 41.79 30.04 16.39
CA LEU A 13 40.38 30.22 15.99
C LEU A 13 40.05 29.45 14.73
N THR A 14 40.99 29.40 13.79
CA THR A 14 40.85 28.59 12.55
C THR A 14 40.72 27.09 12.85
N TRP A 15 41.59 26.59 13.70
CA TRP A 15 41.50 25.18 14.13
C TRP A 15 40.21 24.86 14.85
N MET A 16 39.71 25.74 15.71
CA MET A 16 38.43 25.56 16.39
C MET A 16 37.26 25.56 15.42
N MET A 17 37.25 26.44 14.41
CA MET A 17 36.21 26.44 13.36
C MET A 17 36.23 25.20 12.54
N ILE A 18 37.39 24.71 12.10
CA ILE A 18 37.53 23.48 11.32
C ILE A 18 37.02 22.27 12.16
N LEU A 19 37.42 22.18 13.42
CA LEU A 19 37.02 21.12 14.32
C LEU A 19 35.51 21.14 14.56
N ALA A 20 34.91 22.33 14.74
CA ALA A 20 33.46 22.50 14.86
C ALA A 20 32.73 21.98 13.59
N LEU A 21 33.20 22.35 12.38
CA LEU A 21 32.63 21.92 11.13
C LEU A 21 32.72 20.38 10.97
N ILE A 22 33.84 19.79 11.35
CA ILE A 22 34.02 18.33 11.31
C ILE A 22 33.02 17.65 12.26
N VAL A 23 32.91 18.14 13.50
CA VAL A 23 31.98 17.57 14.49
C VAL A 23 30.54 17.68 14.01
N PHE A 24 30.12 18.87 13.55
CA PHE A 24 28.77 19.06 13.00
C PHE A 24 28.52 18.24 11.74
N GLY A 25 29.51 18.13 10.87
CA GLY A 25 29.45 17.28 9.68
C GLY A 25 29.27 15.80 10.04
N LEU A 26 30.01 15.30 11.03
CA LEU A 26 29.90 13.92 11.49
C LEU A 26 28.55 13.63 12.16
N LEU A 27 28.07 14.56 13.00
CA LEU A 27 26.74 14.46 13.62
C LEU A 27 25.61 14.53 12.59
N GLY A 28 25.75 15.40 11.57
CA GLY A 28 24.81 15.49 10.47
C GLY A 28 24.78 14.22 9.62
N TYR A 29 25.96 13.70 9.29
CA TYR A 29 26.09 12.48 8.49
C TYR A 29 25.38 11.27 9.11
N ASN A 30 25.53 11.08 10.43
CA ASN A 30 24.86 9.99 11.15
C ASN A 30 23.34 10.13 11.25
N ARG A 31 22.78 11.30 10.91
CA ARG A 31 21.34 11.55 10.91
C ARG A 31 20.74 11.60 9.51
N LEU A 32 21.55 11.49 8.47
CA LEU A 32 21.04 11.36 7.11
C LEU A 32 20.36 9.99 6.96
N GLY A 33 19.05 10.01 6.75
CA GLY A 33 18.32 8.84 6.25
C GLY A 33 18.81 8.50 4.86
N VAL A 34 19.10 7.23 4.59
CA VAL A 34 19.44 6.75 3.25
C VAL A 34 18.19 6.05 2.72
N ASP A 35 17.45 6.71 1.86
CA ASP A 35 16.36 6.11 1.13
C ASP A 35 16.89 5.52 -0.18
N GLN A 36 16.46 4.32 -0.50
CA GLN A 36 16.88 3.58 -1.69
C GLN A 36 16.34 4.20 -2.99
N PHE A 37 15.19 4.87 -2.89
CA PHE A 37 14.56 5.60 -3.98
C PHE A 37 14.15 6.99 -3.51
N PRO A 38 14.22 8.01 -4.38
CA PRO A 38 13.62 9.30 -4.05
C PRO A 38 12.12 9.08 -3.76
N ASN A 39 11.60 9.75 -2.72
CA ASN A 39 10.18 9.76 -2.40
C ASN A 39 9.41 10.35 -3.59
N MET A 40 9.08 9.50 -4.55
CA MET A 40 8.13 9.82 -5.61
C MET A 40 6.79 9.22 -5.18
N GLU A 41 5.95 10.04 -4.61
CA GLU A 41 4.56 9.68 -4.35
C GLU A 41 3.85 9.64 -5.69
N PHE A 42 3.65 8.44 -6.21
CA PHE A 42 2.72 8.24 -7.32
C PHE A 42 1.32 8.21 -6.70
N PRO A 43 0.48 9.21 -6.98
CA PRO A 43 -0.86 9.26 -6.43
C PRO A 43 -1.75 8.23 -7.17
N VAL A 44 -1.71 6.99 -6.71
CA VAL A 44 -2.50 5.88 -7.26
C VAL A 44 -3.39 5.31 -6.18
N LEU A 45 -4.67 5.24 -6.47
CA LEU A 45 -5.66 4.54 -5.66
C LEU A 45 -6.05 3.23 -6.34
N SER A 46 -6.22 2.18 -5.54
CA SER A 46 -6.70 0.88 -5.99
C SER A 46 -8.08 0.62 -5.41
N VAL A 47 -9.05 0.36 -6.26
CA VAL A 47 -10.40 -0.04 -5.87
C VAL A 47 -10.59 -1.49 -6.25
N THR A 48 -10.94 -2.33 -5.25
CA THR A 48 -11.18 -3.75 -5.44
C THR A 48 -12.63 -4.06 -5.10
N SER A 49 -13.34 -4.70 -6.02
CA SER A 49 -14.73 -5.16 -5.85
C SER A 49 -14.80 -6.66 -6.02
N LEU A 50 -15.61 -7.33 -5.22
CA LEU A 50 -15.82 -8.77 -5.28
C LEU A 50 -17.28 -9.05 -5.63
N LEU A 51 -17.47 -10.00 -6.54
CA LEU A 51 -18.77 -10.55 -6.93
C LEU A 51 -18.62 -12.05 -7.15
N ASP A 52 -19.05 -12.84 -6.18
CA ASP A 52 -18.91 -14.28 -6.23
C ASP A 52 -19.59 -14.90 -7.48
N ASP A 53 -18.97 -15.95 -8.02
CA ASP A 53 -19.44 -16.73 -9.16
C ASP A 53 -19.62 -15.98 -10.49
N ALA A 54 -19.27 -14.71 -10.59
CA ALA A 54 -19.34 -13.95 -11.83
C ALA A 54 -18.19 -14.30 -12.80
N THR A 55 -18.50 -14.27 -14.09
CA THR A 55 -17.48 -14.38 -15.15
C THR A 55 -16.71 -13.06 -15.29
N PRO A 56 -15.48 -13.07 -15.85
CA PRO A 56 -14.75 -11.84 -16.08
C PRO A 56 -15.53 -10.80 -16.91
N GLU A 57 -16.25 -11.26 -17.94
CA GLU A 57 -17.08 -10.41 -18.80
C GLU A 57 -18.26 -9.79 -18.02
N GLY A 58 -18.92 -10.59 -17.16
CA GLY A 58 -20.00 -10.10 -16.31
C GLY A 58 -19.50 -9.07 -15.27
N ILE A 59 -18.32 -9.30 -14.70
CA ILE A 59 -17.70 -8.32 -13.80
C ILE A 59 -17.33 -7.03 -14.53
N GLU A 60 -16.86 -7.12 -15.77
CA GLU A 60 -16.53 -5.96 -16.56
C GLU A 60 -17.77 -5.11 -16.81
N GLU A 61 -18.85 -5.70 -17.31
CA GLU A 61 -20.09 -4.99 -17.67
C GLU A 61 -20.86 -4.49 -16.44
N ASP A 62 -21.01 -5.34 -15.40
CA ASP A 62 -21.88 -5.02 -14.26
C ASP A 62 -21.19 -4.21 -13.14
N VAL A 63 -19.84 -4.25 -13.08
CA VAL A 63 -19.10 -3.65 -11.96
C VAL A 63 -18.02 -2.68 -12.44
N THR A 64 -17.15 -3.13 -13.37
CA THR A 64 -15.98 -2.33 -13.74
C THR A 64 -16.36 -1.09 -14.49
N ASP A 65 -17.19 -1.22 -15.54
CA ASP A 65 -17.62 -0.09 -16.38
C ASP A 65 -18.39 0.96 -15.58
N VAL A 66 -19.28 0.51 -14.69
CA VAL A 66 -20.07 1.40 -13.81
C VAL A 66 -19.16 2.22 -12.89
N LEU A 67 -18.15 1.59 -12.31
CA LEU A 67 -17.19 2.29 -11.44
C LEU A 67 -16.26 3.22 -12.23
N GLU A 68 -15.79 2.79 -13.40
CA GLU A 68 -14.94 3.61 -14.26
C GLU A 68 -15.64 4.88 -14.72
N GLU A 69 -16.93 4.78 -15.12
CA GLU A 69 -17.73 5.95 -15.51
C GLU A 69 -17.79 6.96 -14.36
N GLY A 70 -18.01 6.48 -13.12
CA GLY A 70 -17.98 7.32 -11.93
C GLY A 70 -16.63 7.99 -11.70
N PHE A 71 -15.53 7.24 -11.83
CA PHE A 71 -14.17 7.75 -11.57
C PHE A 71 -13.67 8.71 -12.64
N ASN A 72 -14.10 8.57 -13.90
CA ASN A 72 -13.77 9.51 -14.98
C ASN A 72 -14.28 10.93 -14.72
N THR A 73 -15.23 11.11 -13.81
CA THR A 73 -15.75 12.44 -13.45
C THR A 73 -14.95 13.11 -12.32
N ILE A 74 -13.98 12.44 -11.72
CA ILE A 74 -13.15 12.96 -10.62
C ILE A 74 -12.09 13.90 -11.19
N ALA A 75 -11.92 15.07 -10.57
CA ALA A 75 -10.92 16.04 -10.99
C ALA A 75 -9.49 15.53 -10.71
N GLY A 76 -8.57 15.78 -11.62
CA GLY A 76 -7.14 15.39 -11.45
C GLY A 76 -6.85 13.91 -11.75
N VAL A 77 -7.82 13.14 -12.23
CA VAL A 77 -7.57 11.78 -12.72
C VAL A 77 -6.78 11.86 -14.03
N ARG A 78 -5.61 11.22 -14.04
CA ARG A 78 -4.70 11.14 -15.20
C ARG A 78 -4.98 9.90 -16.04
N LYS A 79 -5.19 8.78 -15.38
CA LYS A 79 -5.39 7.49 -16.04
C LYS A 79 -6.17 6.55 -15.14
N ILE A 80 -7.10 5.80 -15.74
CA ILE A 80 -7.76 4.66 -15.12
C ILE A 80 -7.28 3.40 -15.84
N SER A 81 -6.99 2.35 -15.08
CA SER A 81 -6.63 1.04 -15.61
C SER A 81 -7.34 -0.02 -14.77
N SER A 82 -8.11 -0.86 -15.41
CA SER A 82 -8.88 -1.92 -14.77
C SER A 82 -8.44 -3.31 -15.23
N THR A 83 -8.72 -4.27 -14.41
CA THR A 83 -8.55 -5.68 -14.71
C THR A 83 -9.68 -6.47 -14.06
N SER A 84 -10.46 -7.14 -14.91
CA SER A 84 -11.56 -7.99 -14.50
C SER A 84 -11.13 -9.45 -14.44
N PHE A 85 -11.29 -10.07 -13.27
CA PHE A 85 -11.03 -11.49 -13.03
C PHE A 85 -12.34 -12.21 -12.76
N ARG A 86 -12.29 -13.54 -12.68
CA ARG A 86 -13.43 -14.28 -12.17
C ARG A 86 -13.68 -13.95 -10.71
N GLY A 87 -14.83 -13.37 -10.40
CA GLY A 87 -15.25 -13.01 -9.06
C GLY A 87 -14.64 -11.73 -8.50
N ALA A 88 -13.83 -10.97 -9.27
CA ALA A 88 -13.19 -9.76 -8.78
C ALA A 88 -12.91 -8.72 -9.87
N SER A 89 -13.10 -7.46 -9.55
CA SER A 89 -12.63 -6.31 -10.33
C SER A 89 -11.57 -5.55 -9.55
N MET A 90 -10.50 -5.17 -10.22
CA MET A 90 -9.45 -4.29 -9.68
C MET A 90 -9.28 -3.10 -10.60
N ILE A 91 -9.54 -1.91 -10.07
CA ILE A 91 -9.43 -0.65 -10.79
C ILE A 91 -8.34 0.19 -10.13
N GLN A 92 -7.38 0.65 -10.92
CA GLN A 92 -6.33 1.57 -10.50
C GLN A 92 -6.61 2.95 -11.07
N VAL A 93 -6.76 3.93 -10.19
CA VAL A 93 -6.97 5.33 -10.53
C VAL A 93 -5.70 6.10 -10.24
N GLU A 94 -5.05 6.57 -11.29
CA GLU A 94 -3.82 7.37 -11.22
C GLU A 94 -4.17 8.84 -11.35
N PHE A 95 -3.70 9.65 -10.39
CA PHE A 95 -3.93 11.09 -10.35
C PHE A 95 -2.72 11.88 -10.84
N GLU A 96 -2.91 13.16 -11.10
CA GLU A 96 -1.83 14.08 -11.42
C GLU A 96 -0.87 14.25 -10.22
N LEU A 97 0.42 14.49 -10.52
CA LEU A 97 1.43 14.73 -9.51
C LEU A 97 1.08 15.98 -8.68
N GLY A 98 1.14 15.84 -7.37
CA GLY A 98 0.80 16.91 -6.43
C GLY A 98 -0.66 16.90 -5.97
N THR A 99 -1.48 15.94 -6.42
CA THR A 99 -2.81 15.72 -5.88
C THR A 99 -2.72 15.19 -4.45
N ASP A 100 -3.51 15.77 -3.55
CA ASP A 100 -3.64 15.27 -2.18
C ASP A 100 -4.38 13.92 -2.20
N LEU A 101 -3.66 12.85 -1.84
CA LEU A 101 -4.20 11.48 -1.88
C LEU A 101 -5.35 11.25 -0.89
N ASP A 102 -5.37 11.96 0.22
CA ASP A 102 -6.44 11.80 1.21
C ASP A 102 -7.74 12.39 0.67
N VAL A 103 -7.66 13.54 0.01
CA VAL A 103 -8.81 14.18 -0.67
C VAL A 103 -9.28 13.30 -1.84
N ALA A 104 -8.35 12.87 -2.70
CA ALA A 104 -8.67 11.98 -3.82
C ALA A 104 -9.31 10.67 -3.37
N ALA A 105 -8.80 10.05 -2.28
CA ALA A 105 -9.38 8.84 -1.73
C ALA A 105 -10.80 9.06 -1.19
N GLN A 106 -11.08 10.25 -0.63
CA GLN A 106 -12.43 10.57 -0.21
C GLN A 106 -13.38 10.74 -1.41
N GLU A 107 -12.95 11.43 -2.46
CA GLU A 107 -13.75 11.59 -3.69
C GLU A 107 -14.04 10.24 -4.36
N VAL A 108 -13.04 9.34 -4.41
CA VAL A 108 -13.24 7.97 -4.93
C VAL A 108 -14.24 7.20 -4.07
N ARG A 109 -14.15 7.29 -2.73
CA ARG A 109 -15.14 6.64 -1.84
C ARG A 109 -16.56 7.19 -2.04
N ASP A 110 -16.69 8.49 -2.24
CA ASP A 110 -17.98 9.13 -2.49
C ASP A 110 -18.57 8.66 -3.82
N LYS A 111 -17.74 8.51 -4.88
CA LYS A 111 -18.17 7.94 -6.15
C LYS A 111 -18.56 6.47 -6.05
N VAL A 112 -17.79 5.66 -5.32
CA VAL A 112 -18.15 4.27 -5.03
C VAL A 112 -19.50 4.20 -4.30
N ALA A 113 -19.74 5.08 -3.33
CA ALA A 113 -21.00 5.11 -2.60
C ALA A 113 -22.19 5.51 -3.50
N GLN A 114 -21.97 6.38 -4.49
CA GLN A 114 -22.98 6.73 -5.50
C GLN A 114 -23.25 5.56 -6.45
N ALA A 115 -22.19 4.95 -7.00
CA ALA A 115 -22.28 3.82 -7.91
C ALA A 115 -22.95 2.58 -7.27
N ARG A 116 -22.95 2.47 -5.94
CA ARG A 116 -23.57 1.34 -5.24
C ARG A 116 -25.05 1.13 -5.54
N PHE A 117 -25.78 2.17 -5.94
CA PHE A 117 -27.19 2.05 -6.34
C PHE A 117 -27.37 1.44 -7.75
N GLU A 118 -26.31 1.45 -8.54
CA GLU A 118 -26.29 0.93 -9.92
C GLU A 118 -25.64 -0.46 -9.97
N LEU A 119 -24.84 -0.80 -8.97
CA LEU A 119 -24.19 -2.11 -8.84
C LEU A 119 -25.19 -3.19 -8.42
N PRO A 120 -25.02 -4.46 -8.86
CA PRO A 120 -25.79 -5.60 -8.37
C PRO A 120 -25.73 -5.72 -6.85
N ALA A 121 -26.83 -6.18 -6.23
CA ALA A 121 -26.95 -6.26 -4.78
C ALA A 121 -25.96 -7.29 -4.14
N GLU A 122 -25.50 -8.23 -4.94
CA GLU A 122 -24.58 -9.31 -4.58
C GLU A 122 -23.11 -8.83 -4.53
N VAL A 123 -22.79 -7.65 -5.08
CA VAL A 123 -21.45 -7.07 -5.05
C VAL A 123 -21.07 -6.70 -3.63
N GLU A 124 -19.96 -7.23 -3.13
CA GLU A 124 -19.40 -6.79 -1.86
C GLU A 124 -19.00 -5.30 -1.93
N PRO A 125 -19.11 -4.56 -0.82
CA PRO A 125 -18.71 -3.15 -0.79
C PRO A 125 -17.30 -2.96 -1.32
N PRO A 126 -17.10 -2.17 -2.40
CA PRO A 126 -15.77 -1.96 -2.98
C PRO A 126 -14.80 -1.37 -1.96
N MET A 127 -13.61 -1.93 -1.88
CA MET A 127 -12.54 -1.49 -0.98
C MET A 127 -11.61 -0.52 -1.71
N VAL A 128 -11.43 0.68 -1.14
CA VAL A 128 -10.53 1.71 -1.67
C VAL A 128 -9.25 1.73 -0.84
N ASN A 129 -8.13 1.41 -1.48
CA ASN A 129 -6.81 1.39 -0.87
C ASN A 129 -5.87 2.36 -1.60
N THR A 130 -5.00 3.03 -0.86
CA THR A 130 -3.88 3.78 -1.44
C THR A 130 -2.78 2.80 -1.85
N PHE A 131 -2.31 2.93 -3.09
CA PHE A 131 -1.14 2.18 -3.53
C PHE A 131 0.12 2.99 -3.23
N ASN A 132 0.91 2.51 -2.30
CA ASN A 132 2.21 3.10 -2.02
C ASN A 132 3.31 2.16 -2.55
N PRO A 133 4.07 2.57 -3.57
CA PRO A 133 5.16 1.75 -4.11
C PRO A 133 6.27 1.49 -3.08
N ASN A 134 6.32 2.27 -2.00
CA ASN A 134 7.26 2.08 -0.89
C ASN A 134 6.81 1.00 0.11
N ASP A 135 5.56 0.51 0.02
CA ASP A 135 5.02 -0.57 0.86
C ASP A 135 5.54 -1.96 0.43
N GLN A 136 6.76 -2.02 -0.07
CA GLN A 136 7.37 -3.29 -0.41
C GLN A 136 7.80 -4.05 0.85
N PRO A 137 7.63 -5.38 0.86
CA PRO A 137 8.10 -6.19 1.99
C PRO A 137 9.60 -6.03 2.21
N VAL A 138 9.97 -5.52 3.38
CA VAL A 138 11.38 -5.33 3.78
C VAL A 138 12.04 -6.67 4.08
N LEU A 139 11.24 -7.66 4.50
CA LEU A 139 11.75 -8.97 4.91
C LEU A 139 10.79 -10.08 4.50
N TRP A 140 11.32 -11.11 3.85
CA TRP A 140 10.62 -12.35 3.53
C TRP A 140 11.11 -13.46 4.46
N ILE A 141 10.19 -14.07 5.20
CA ILE A 141 10.52 -15.16 6.15
C ILE A 141 9.90 -16.45 5.62
N PRO A 142 10.67 -17.33 4.96
CA PRO A 142 10.18 -18.63 4.55
C PRO A 142 10.01 -19.56 5.75
N LEU A 143 8.86 -20.20 5.87
CA LEU A 143 8.57 -21.16 6.93
C LEU A 143 8.59 -22.59 6.36
N LYS A 144 9.47 -23.42 6.91
CA LYS A 144 9.53 -24.86 6.62
C LYS A 144 9.03 -25.65 7.81
N THR A 145 8.11 -26.56 7.57
CA THR A 145 7.49 -27.36 8.61
C THR A 145 7.22 -28.79 8.11
N ASN A 146 7.15 -29.74 9.04
CA ASN A 146 6.73 -31.11 8.78
C ASN A 146 5.22 -31.32 9.03
N LYS A 147 4.50 -30.27 9.46
CA LYS A 147 3.05 -30.29 9.71
C LYS A 147 2.28 -29.99 8.40
N SER A 148 0.98 -30.29 8.39
CA SER A 148 0.14 -29.91 7.27
C SER A 148 0.09 -28.40 7.08
N SER A 149 -0.10 -27.94 5.84
CA SER A 149 -0.18 -26.50 5.50
C SER A 149 -1.25 -25.78 6.31
N VAL A 150 -2.41 -26.41 6.50
CA VAL A 150 -3.53 -25.85 7.29
C VAL A 150 -3.15 -25.64 8.77
N ALA A 151 -2.52 -26.67 9.40
CA ALA A 151 -2.11 -26.56 10.79
C ALA A 151 -0.98 -25.52 10.99
N THR A 152 -0.12 -25.40 9.99
CA THR A 152 0.93 -24.36 10.00
C THR A 152 0.33 -22.97 9.89
N MET A 153 -0.62 -22.78 8.99
CA MET A 153 -1.31 -21.51 8.80
C MET A 153 -2.01 -21.04 10.08
N GLU A 154 -2.63 -21.95 10.82
CA GLU A 154 -3.27 -21.62 12.10
C GLU A 154 -2.25 -21.13 13.14
N VAL A 155 -1.09 -21.78 13.24
CA VAL A 155 -0.01 -21.35 14.13
C VAL A 155 0.55 -19.99 13.70
N VAL A 156 0.74 -19.78 12.39
CA VAL A 156 1.23 -18.51 11.86
C VAL A 156 0.25 -17.39 12.17
N LYS A 157 -1.03 -17.56 11.88
CA LYS A 157 -2.06 -16.53 12.14
C LYS A 157 -2.25 -16.21 13.63
N ARG A 158 -2.22 -17.23 14.49
CA ARG A 158 -2.54 -17.05 15.91
C ARG A 158 -1.33 -16.72 16.79
N GLN A 159 -0.13 -17.16 16.43
CA GLN A 159 1.02 -17.03 17.31
C GLN A 159 2.16 -16.19 16.71
N ILE A 160 2.40 -16.29 15.42
CA ILE A 160 3.55 -15.63 14.79
C ILE A 160 3.16 -14.23 14.34
N ASN A 161 2.08 -14.10 13.57
CA ASN A 161 1.65 -12.83 13.01
C ASN A 161 1.45 -11.71 14.06
N PRO A 162 0.71 -11.94 15.17
CA PRO A 162 0.52 -10.91 16.18
C PRO A 162 1.82 -10.46 16.85
N ARG A 163 2.82 -11.34 16.94
CA ARG A 163 4.11 -10.99 17.54
C ARG A 163 4.92 -10.05 16.65
N PHE A 164 4.84 -10.21 15.34
CA PHE A 164 5.49 -9.30 14.40
C PHE A 164 4.76 -7.96 14.30
N GLU A 165 3.45 -7.95 14.32
CA GLU A 165 2.64 -6.73 14.28
C GLU A 165 2.84 -5.83 15.51
N THR A 166 3.23 -6.42 16.66
CA THR A 166 3.51 -5.64 17.88
C THR A 166 4.92 -5.01 17.91
N ILE A 167 5.78 -5.30 16.94
CA ILE A 167 7.13 -4.73 16.90
C ILE A 167 7.03 -3.28 16.40
N GLN A 168 7.62 -2.37 17.16
CA GLN A 168 7.64 -0.95 16.78
C GLN A 168 8.36 -0.76 15.42
N GLY A 169 7.69 -0.08 14.50
CA GLY A 169 8.21 0.16 13.16
C GLY A 169 7.74 -0.84 12.10
N VAL A 170 6.97 -1.87 12.47
CA VAL A 170 6.32 -2.78 11.53
C VAL A 170 4.95 -2.22 11.17
N ALA A 171 4.75 -1.89 9.89
CA ALA A 171 3.48 -1.36 9.37
C ALA A 171 2.44 -2.45 9.15
N GLY A 172 2.87 -3.67 8.82
CA GLY A 172 1.98 -4.80 8.60
C GLY A 172 2.73 -6.09 8.29
N VAL A 173 2.05 -7.21 8.38
CA VAL A 173 2.58 -8.55 8.07
C VAL A 173 1.61 -9.26 7.13
N ALA A 174 2.07 -9.60 5.93
CA ALA A 174 1.30 -10.37 4.96
C ALA A 174 1.74 -11.84 4.96
N ILE A 175 0.77 -12.75 4.87
CA ILE A 175 1.01 -14.19 4.85
C ILE A 175 0.69 -14.71 3.46
N PHE A 176 1.64 -15.39 2.82
CA PHE A 176 1.49 -15.95 1.48
C PHE A 176 1.62 -17.47 1.47
N GLY A 177 0.93 -18.12 0.54
CA GLY A 177 1.07 -19.55 0.22
C GLY A 177 0.48 -20.51 1.26
N GLY A 178 -0.32 -20.02 2.19
CA GLY A 178 -1.01 -20.86 3.17
C GLY A 178 -2.37 -21.35 2.67
N LEU A 179 -2.78 -22.54 3.14
CA LEU A 179 -4.13 -23.05 2.93
C LEU A 179 -4.99 -22.75 4.17
N GLU A 180 -6.15 -22.17 3.96
CA GLU A 180 -7.14 -21.97 5.01
C GLU A 180 -8.02 -23.21 5.17
N ARG A 181 -8.48 -23.42 6.40
CA ARG A 181 -9.41 -24.50 6.69
C ARG A 181 -10.83 -24.05 6.30
N ASN A 182 -11.39 -24.69 5.29
CA ASN A 182 -12.76 -24.50 4.90
C ASN A 182 -13.60 -25.73 5.30
N ILE A 183 -14.81 -25.51 5.81
CA ILE A 183 -15.81 -26.54 6.06
C ILE A 183 -16.84 -26.41 4.95
N ARG A 184 -16.96 -27.43 4.11
CA ARG A 184 -18.01 -27.49 3.08
C ARG A 184 -19.14 -28.37 3.60
N ILE A 185 -20.35 -27.82 3.64
CA ILE A 185 -21.55 -28.54 4.00
C ILE A 185 -22.34 -28.76 2.72
N TRP A 186 -22.48 -30.03 2.35
CA TRP A 186 -23.31 -30.41 1.22
C TRP A 186 -24.69 -30.79 1.74
N LEU A 187 -25.70 -30.07 1.27
CA LEU A 187 -27.11 -30.41 1.55
C LEU A 187 -27.59 -31.29 0.41
N ASP A 188 -28.09 -32.48 0.75
CA ASP A 188 -28.78 -33.33 -0.19
C ASP A 188 -30.23 -32.88 -0.25
N GLY A 189 -30.63 -32.32 -1.41
CA GLY A 189 -31.96 -31.73 -1.60
C GLY A 189 -33.05 -32.79 -1.80
N ASP A 190 -32.67 -34.06 -1.93
CA ASP A 190 -33.59 -35.18 -2.18
C ASP A 190 -33.86 -36.01 -0.92
N ALA A 191 -33.44 -35.62 0.27
CA ALA A 191 -33.62 -36.30 1.53
C ALA A 191 -34.80 -35.77 2.35
#